data_c6a07ae3e69fbf9d6a21dcb5f7baa780
#
_entry.id   c6a07ae3e69fbf9d6a21dcb5f7baa780
#
_cell.length_a   1.000
_cell.length_b   1.000
_cell.length_c   1.000
_cell.angle_alpha   90.00
_cell.angle_beta   90.00
_cell.angle_gamma   90.00
#
_symmetry.space_group_name_H-M   'P 1'
#
loop_
_entity.id
_entity.type
_entity.pdbx_description
1 polymer ?
#
loop_
_entity_poly.entity_id
_entity_poly.type
_entity_poly.pdbx_seq_one_letter_code
_entity_poly.pdbx_strand_id
1 'polypeptide(L)'
;MLFRSRNQHGRVTMRHQGGGHKQHYRVVDFKRNDKDSIVAKVERIEYDPNRSAHLALLCYADGERRYIIATKGLAAGVQLVAGSEAPIKAGNALPLRNIPVGSTICCVEMLPGKGAQLARSAGTSVQLLAREGDYAQLRLRSGEIRKVHVNCRATIGEVGNEEHSLESIEIGRAHV
;
A
#
# COMPACT_ATOMS: atom_id res chain seq x y z
N MET A 1 0.12 -27.70 -2.36
CA MET A 1 0.23 -26.50 -3.20
C MET A 1 -0.86 -26.57 -4.27
N LEU A 2 -1.91 -25.78 -4.16
CA LEU A 2 -2.96 -25.72 -5.17
C LEU A 2 -2.43 -24.93 -6.37
N PHE A 3 -2.24 -25.61 -7.50
CA PHE A 3 -1.92 -24.93 -8.76
C PHE A 3 -3.14 -24.10 -9.19
N ARG A 4 -3.02 -22.79 -9.17
CA ARG A 4 -4.12 -21.87 -9.49
C ARG A 4 -4.72 -22.03 -10.89
N SER A 5 -4.05 -22.76 -11.78
CA SER A 5 -4.46 -22.99 -13.15
C SER A 5 -5.15 -24.35 -13.39
N ARG A 6 -5.33 -25.16 -12.36
CA ARG A 6 -5.92 -26.50 -12.47
C ARG A 6 -7.10 -26.67 -11.53
N ASN A 7 -8.15 -27.39 -11.99
CA ASN A 7 -9.29 -27.76 -11.18
C ASN A 7 -9.01 -29.05 -10.37
N GLN A 8 -10.00 -29.52 -9.61
CA GLN A 8 -9.92 -30.74 -8.80
C GLN A 8 -9.64 -32.02 -9.62
N HIS A 9 -9.95 -32.02 -10.92
CA HIS A 9 -9.68 -33.12 -11.84
C HIS A 9 -8.31 -32.97 -12.54
N GLY A 10 -7.48 -32.01 -12.15
CA GLY A 10 -6.18 -31.73 -12.74
C GLY A 10 -6.19 -31.09 -14.12
N ARG A 11 -7.36 -30.70 -14.64
CA ARG A 11 -7.46 -30.00 -15.94
C ARG A 11 -7.06 -28.54 -15.78
N VAL A 12 -6.33 -28.03 -16.77
CA VAL A 12 -5.97 -26.61 -16.85
C VAL A 12 -7.23 -25.80 -17.15
N THR A 13 -7.66 -24.96 -16.20
CA THR A 13 -8.83 -24.09 -16.30
C THR A 13 -8.45 -22.65 -16.65
N MET A 14 -7.21 -22.27 -16.41
CA MET A 14 -6.65 -20.97 -16.73
C MET A 14 -5.33 -21.17 -17.48
N ARG A 15 -5.34 -20.87 -18.76
CA ARG A 15 -4.15 -20.96 -19.62
C ARG A 15 -3.21 -19.77 -19.42
N HIS A 16 -1.95 -19.90 -19.86
CA HIS A 16 -0.91 -18.89 -19.77
C HIS A 16 -0.53 -18.48 -18.34
N GLN A 17 -0.81 -19.34 -17.35
CA GLN A 17 -0.36 -19.16 -15.99
C GLN A 17 0.49 -20.36 -15.58
N GLY A 18 1.80 -20.15 -15.48
CA GLY A 18 2.75 -21.12 -14.95
C GLY A 18 2.76 -21.14 -13.42
N GLY A 19 3.27 -22.21 -12.85
CA GLY A 19 3.61 -22.28 -11.43
C GLY A 19 4.83 -21.42 -11.16
N GLY A 20 4.67 -20.31 -10.42
CA GLY A 20 5.78 -19.50 -9.96
C GLY A 20 6.61 -20.20 -8.89
N HIS A 21 7.80 -19.66 -8.60
CA HIS A 21 8.63 -20.09 -7.48
C HIS A 21 7.89 -19.89 -6.15
N LYS A 22 8.16 -20.73 -5.15
CA LYS A 22 7.65 -20.56 -3.79
C LYS A 22 8.14 -19.22 -3.23
N GLN A 23 7.23 -18.46 -2.63
CA GLN A 23 7.52 -17.16 -2.03
C GLN A 23 7.00 -17.15 -0.60
N HIS A 24 7.82 -16.61 0.31
CA HIS A 24 7.38 -16.36 1.68
C HIS A 24 6.41 -15.18 1.70
N TYR A 25 5.25 -15.38 2.32
CA TYR A 25 4.30 -14.30 2.52
C TYR A 25 4.68 -13.49 3.76
N ARG A 26 4.61 -12.17 3.65
CA ARG A 26 4.77 -11.24 4.76
C ARG A 26 3.41 -10.69 5.15
N VAL A 27 3.10 -10.75 6.45
CA VAL A 27 1.86 -10.16 6.97
C VAL A 27 2.05 -8.66 7.02
N VAL A 28 1.32 -7.94 6.16
CA VAL A 28 1.37 -6.48 6.06
C VAL A 28 0.18 -5.89 6.79
N ASP A 29 0.43 -4.91 7.64
CA ASP A 29 -0.62 -4.16 8.33
C ASP A 29 -1.23 -3.12 7.39
N PHE A 30 -2.39 -3.46 6.82
CA PHE A 30 -3.17 -2.58 5.97
C PHE A 30 -4.18 -1.71 6.73
N LYS A 31 -4.39 -1.97 8.02
CA LYS A 31 -5.41 -1.25 8.81
C LYS A 31 -4.82 -0.10 9.59
N ARG A 32 -3.71 -0.34 10.30
CA ARG A 32 -3.01 0.64 11.13
C ARG A 32 -3.95 1.39 12.09
N ASN A 33 -4.96 0.71 12.64
CA ASN A 33 -6.01 1.33 13.47
C ASN A 33 -5.94 0.97 14.95
N ASP A 34 -5.18 -0.04 15.30
CA ASP A 34 -5.02 -0.56 16.66
C ASP A 34 -3.79 0.02 17.41
N LYS A 35 -2.94 0.75 16.69
CA LYS A 35 -1.72 1.39 17.20
C LYS A 35 -1.76 2.91 17.04
N ASP A 36 -2.96 3.50 17.21
CA ASP A 36 -3.11 4.95 17.13
C ASP A 36 -2.31 5.66 18.22
N SER A 37 -1.68 6.78 17.85
CA SER A 37 -0.85 7.64 18.71
C SER A 37 0.43 6.98 19.22
N ILE A 38 0.69 5.70 18.90
CA ILE A 38 1.93 5.04 19.27
C ILE A 38 3.00 5.31 18.19
N VAL A 39 4.13 5.86 18.63
CA VAL A 39 5.26 6.12 17.72
C VAL A 39 5.90 4.81 17.29
N ALA A 40 6.08 4.65 16.01
CA ALA A 40 6.85 3.56 15.41
C ALA A 40 8.09 4.10 14.73
N LYS A 41 9.21 3.41 14.85
CA LYS A 41 10.46 3.71 14.14
C LYS A 41 10.63 2.75 12.98
N VAL A 42 10.97 3.25 11.81
CA VAL A 42 11.35 2.42 10.67
C VAL A 42 12.69 1.75 10.98
N GLU A 43 12.69 0.44 11.11
CA GLU A 43 13.90 -0.36 11.38
C GLU A 43 14.70 -0.54 10.08
N ARG A 44 14.03 -0.97 9.00
CA ARG A 44 14.62 -1.16 7.67
C ARG A 44 13.56 -1.22 6.58
N ILE A 45 13.99 -1.10 5.33
CA ILE A 45 13.18 -1.33 4.13
C ILE A 45 13.56 -2.71 3.56
N GLU A 46 12.56 -3.51 3.20
CA GLU A 46 12.75 -4.87 2.68
C GLU A 46 12.07 -5.06 1.33
N TYR A 47 12.68 -5.92 0.52
CA TYR A 47 12.06 -6.45 -0.69
C TYR A 47 10.96 -7.46 -0.34
N ASP A 48 9.83 -7.38 -1.04
CA ASP A 48 8.76 -8.38 -0.94
C ASP A 48 8.48 -8.99 -2.32
N PRO A 49 8.66 -10.32 -2.49
CA PRO A 49 8.42 -10.98 -3.77
C PRO A 49 6.94 -11.06 -4.15
N ASN A 50 6.02 -10.70 -3.24
CA ASN A 50 4.57 -10.81 -3.46
C ASN A 50 3.97 -9.53 -4.06
N ARG A 51 4.73 -8.45 -4.12
CA ARG A 51 4.28 -7.14 -4.61
C ARG A 51 5.40 -6.34 -5.25
N SER A 52 5.04 -5.35 -6.05
CA SER A 52 6.00 -4.44 -6.68
C SER A 52 6.57 -3.39 -5.71
N ALA A 53 5.84 -3.04 -4.66
CA ALA A 53 6.28 -2.08 -3.66
C ALA A 53 7.19 -2.74 -2.60
N HIS A 54 8.17 -2.00 -2.11
CA HIS A 54 8.96 -2.40 -0.94
C HIS A 54 8.14 -2.28 0.34
N LEU A 55 8.54 -3.04 1.36
CA LEU A 55 7.97 -2.98 2.70
C LEU A 55 8.90 -2.27 3.66
N ALA A 56 8.32 -1.51 4.59
CA ALA A 56 9.02 -0.98 5.75
C ALA A 56 8.69 -1.82 6.97
N LEU A 57 9.72 -2.30 7.67
CA LEU A 57 9.57 -2.93 8.98
C LEU A 57 9.55 -1.83 10.03
N LEU A 58 8.44 -1.72 10.73
CA LEU A 58 8.24 -0.80 11.84
C LEU A 58 8.48 -1.51 13.16
N CYS A 59 9.20 -0.84 14.06
CA CYS A 59 9.28 -1.20 15.47
C CYS A 59 8.53 -0.14 16.29
N TYR A 60 7.45 -0.55 16.92
CA TYR A 60 6.66 0.32 17.79
C TYR A 60 7.31 0.50 19.16
N ALA A 61 6.91 1.55 19.88
CA ALA A 61 7.44 1.83 21.22
C ALA A 61 7.15 0.71 22.25
N ASP A 62 6.11 -0.11 21.99
CA ASP A 62 5.77 -1.29 22.80
C ASP A 62 6.57 -2.56 22.41
N GLY A 63 7.51 -2.46 21.47
CA GLY A 63 8.36 -3.54 21.01
C GLY A 63 7.74 -4.42 19.91
N GLU A 64 6.47 -4.20 19.52
CA GLU A 64 5.86 -4.94 18.43
C GLU A 64 6.43 -4.51 17.07
N ARG A 65 6.64 -5.48 16.19
CA ARG A 65 7.11 -5.23 14.82
C ARG A 65 6.01 -5.54 13.81
N ARG A 66 5.81 -4.63 12.85
CA ARG A 66 4.85 -4.79 11.76
C ARG A 66 5.41 -4.31 10.44
N TYR A 67 4.98 -4.95 9.37
CA TYR A 67 5.26 -4.49 8.01
C TYR A 67 4.18 -3.53 7.53
N ILE A 68 4.61 -2.47 6.88
CA ILE A 68 3.74 -1.57 6.10
C ILE A 68 4.32 -1.40 4.68
N ILE A 69 3.50 -0.92 3.75
CA ILE A 69 4.01 -0.50 2.44
C ILE A 69 4.88 0.74 2.60
N ALA A 70 6.09 0.70 2.07
CA ALA A 70 7.02 1.81 2.12
C ALA A 70 6.55 2.94 1.19
N THR A 71 6.46 4.16 1.73
CA THR A 71 6.22 5.37 0.95
C THR A 71 7.53 5.91 0.37
N LYS A 72 7.42 6.68 -0.69
CA LYS A 72 8.56 7.36 -1.34
C LYS A 72 9.30 8.23 -0.33
N GLY A 73 10.63 8.15 -0.36
CA GLY A 73 11.50 8.91 0.55
C GLY A 73 11.55 8.40 1.99
N LEU A 74 10.88 7.28 2.31
CA LEU A 74 10.97 6.68 3.63
C LEU A 74 12.34 6.00 3.80
N ALA A 75 13.01 6.28 4.92
CA ALA A 75 14.32 5.74 5.26
C ALA A 75 14.32 5.10 6.66
N ALA A 76 15.31 4.24 6.91
CA ALA A 76 15.53 3.67 8.23
C ALA A 76 15.77 4.80 9.27
N GLY A 77 15.23 4.64 10.45
CA GLY A 77 15.34 5.62 11.54
C GLY A 77 14.21 6.66 11.60
N VAL A 78 13.43 6.83 10.53
CA VAL A 78 12.29 7.75 10.50
C VAL A 78 11.20 7.28 11.47
N GLN A 79 10.61 8.22 12.19
CA GLN A 79 9.49 7.97 13.08
C GLN A 79 8.16 8.22 12.36
N LEU A 80 7.24 7.29 12.52
CA LEU A 80 5.90 7.31 11.96
C LEU A 80 4.85 7.17 13.06
N VAL A 81 3.71 7.81 12.82
CA VAL A 81 2.55 7.76 13.72
C VAL A 81 1.29 7.50 12.89
N ALA A 82 0.36 6.75 13.44
CA ALA A 82 -0.99 6.61 12.91
C ALA A 82 -2.00 7.25 13.87
N GLY A 83 -3.12 7.71 13.34
CA GLY A 83 -4.20 8.24 14.16
C GLY A 83 -4.71 9.60 13.68
N SER A 84 -5.76 10.10 14.32
CA SER A 84 -6.40 11.35 13.94
C SER A 84 -5.52 12.58 14.17
N GLU A 85 -4.62 12.53 15.15
CA GLU A 85 -3.74 13.63 15.55
C GLU A 85 -2.32 13.50 14.97
N ALA A 86 -2.10 12.50 14.11
CA ALA A 86 -0.79 12.30 13.50
C ALA A 86 -0.40 13.51 12.64
N PRO A 87 0.86 13.95 12.65
CA PRO A 87 1.32 15.05 11.81
C PRO A 87 1.23 14.67 10.32
N ILE A 88 1.00 15.68 9.46
CA ILE A 88 0.90 15.48 8.01
C ILE A 88 2.31 15.34 7.43
N LYS A 89 2.86 14.12 7.55
CA LYS A 89 4.18 13.72 7.02
C LYS A 89 4.05 12.44 6.22
N ALA A 90 4.89 12.28 5.20
CA ALA A 90 4.93 11.06 4.40
C ALA A 90 5.13 9.81 5.29
N GLY A 91 4.33 8.78 5.05
CA GLY A 91 4.32 7.54 5.83
C GLY A 91 3.34 7.51 7.01
N ASN A 92 2.86 8.64 7.49
CA ASN A 92 1.84 8.68 8.54
C ASN A 92 0.46 8.31 7.99
N ALA A 93 -0.34 7.65 8.80
CA ALA A 93 -1.69 7.22 8.44
C ALA A 93 -2.75 8.00 9.24
N LEU A 94 -3.68 8.63 8.52
CA LEU A 94 -4.75 9.46 9.09
C LEU A 94 -6.10 9.13 8.46
N PRO A 95 -7.21 9.42 9.16
CA PRO A 95 -8.53 9.50 8.52
C PRO A 95 -8.57 10.63 7.48
N LEU A 96 -9.29 10.43 6.37
CA LEU A 96 -9.40 11.41 5.29
C LEU A 96 -9.97 12.77 5.76
N ARG A 97 -10.75 12.77 6.84
CA ARG A 97 -11.26 14.02 7.45
C ARG A 97 -10.14 14.95 7.93
N ASN A 98 -8.99 14.40 8.31
CA ASN A 98 -7.88 15.14 8.90
C ASN A 98 -6.76 15.44 7.89
N ILE A 99 -6.90 14.95 6.65
CA ILE A 99 -5.91 15.17 5.59
C ILE A 99 -6.31 16.42 4.79
N PRO A 100 -5.42 17.40 4.55
CA PRO A 100 -5.73 18.56 3.74
C PRO A 100 -6.16 18.18 2.30
N VAL A 101 -7.10 18.92 1.76
CA VAL A 101 -7.48 18.82 0.34
C VAL A 101 -6.29 19.17 -0.53
N GLY A 102 -6.13 18.49 -1.66
CA GLY A 102 -4.97 18.62 -2.55
C GLY A 102 -3.81 17.70 -2.20
N SER A 103 -3.81 17.06 -1.02
CA SER A 103 -2.74 16.15 -0.63
C SER A 103 -2.67 14.90 -1.50
N THR A 104 -1.43 14.44 -1.73
CA THR A 104 -1.14 13.14 -2.32
C THR A 104 -1.14 12.07 -1.23
N ILE A 105 -1.89 11.01 -1.42
CA ILE A 105 -2.07 9.92 -0.47
C ILE A 105 -1.95 8.56 -1.14
N CYS A 106 -1.68 7.54 -0.38
CA CYS A 106 -1.63 6.14 -0.84
C CYS A 106 -2.27 5.20 0.20
N CYS A 107 -2.35 3.91 -0.11
CA CYS A 107 -2.90 2.90 0.82
C CYS A 107 -4.25 3.32 1.40
N VAL A 108 -5.20 3.70 0.53
CA VAL A 108 -6.49 4.24 0.95
C VAL A 108 -7.51 3.12 1.15
N GLU A 109 -8.29 3.22 2.22
CA GLU A 109 -9.43 2.34 2.47
C GLU A 109 -10.62 2.72 1.58
N MET A 110 -11.41 1.73 1.18
CA MET A 110 -12.70 1.93 0.50
C MET A 110 -13.88 1.98 1.48
N LEU A 111 -13.76 1.24 2.58
CA LEU A 111 -14.72 1.22 3.68
C LEU A 111 -13.96 1.37 4.99
N PRO A 112 -14.47 2.14 5.95
CA PRO A 112 -13.80 2.35 7.23
C PRO A 112 -13.48 1.02 7.94
N GLY A 113 -12.23 0.85 8.38
CA GLY A 113 -11.76 -0.33 9.11
C GLY A 113 -11.53 -1.59 8.27
N LYS A 114 -11.80 -1.57 6.96
CA LYS A 114 -11.56 -2.73 6.08
C LYS A 114 -10.08 -2.92 5.75
N GLY A 115 -9.30 -1.87 5.87
CA GLY A 115 -7.89 -1.83 5.49
C GLY A 115 -7.66 -1.29 4.08
N ALA A 116 -6.44 -0.90 3.80
CA ALA A 116 -6.03 -0.26 2.56
C ALA A 116 -6.31 -1.14 1.34
N GLN A 117 -6.94 -0.57 0.32
CA GLN A 117 -7.28 -1.26 -0.93
C GLN A 117 -6.81 -0.49 -2.17
N LEU A 118 -6.84 0.84 -2.17
CA LEU A 118 -6.44 1.68 -3.29
C LEU A 118 -4.98 2.13 -3.15
N ALA A 119 -4.29 2.31 -4.28
CA ALA A 119 -2.91 2.80 -4.37
C ALA A 119 -1.92 2.05 -3.47
N ARG A 120 -1.74 0.74 -3.71
CA ARG A 120 -0.79 -0.12 -2.96
C ARG A 120 0.42 -0.56 -3.79
N SER A 121 0.34 -0.47 -5.12
CA SER A 121 1.43 -0.87 -6.02
C SER A 121 2.51 0.20 -6.08
N ALA A 122 3.71 -0.21 -6.49
CA ALA A 122 4.85 0.71 -6.66
C ALA A 122 4.50 1.95 -7.47
N GLY A 123 4.94 3.12 -7.02
CA GLY A 123 4.73 4.41 -7.68
C GLY A 123 3.28 4.84 -7.83
N THR A 124 2.34 4.25 -7.09
CA THR A 124 0.93 4.65 -7.15
C THR A 124 0.59 5.66 -6.07
N SER A 125 -0.28 6.59 -6.43
CA SER A 125 -0.83 7.60 -5.52
C SER A 125 -2.26 7.96 -5.91
N VAL A 126 -2.94 8.63 -5.01
CA VAL A 126 -4.30 9.16 -5.14
C VAL A 126 -4.28 10.59 -4.67
N GLN A 127 -4.99 11.48 -5.33
CA GLN A 127 -5.13 12.87 -4.91
C GLN A 127 -6.48 13.07 -4.22
N LEU A 128 -6.48 13.66 -3.04
CA LEU A 128 -7.69 14.11 -2.34
C LEU A 128 -8.16 15.42 -2.96
N LEU A 129 -9.25 15.40 -3.72
CA LEU A 129 -9.75 16.59 -4.44
C LEU A 129 -10.63 17.49 -3.58
N ALA A 130 -11.61 16.89 -2.88
CA ALA A 130 -12.59 17.63 -2.10
C ALA A 130 -13.16 16.76 -0.97
N ARG A 131 -13.80 17.40 -0.02
CA ARG A 131 -14.63 16.76 1.02
C ARG A 131 -15.99 17.42 1.02
N GLU A 132 -17.03 16.63 0.93
CA GLU A 132 -18.43 17.05 0.90
C GLU A 132 -19.22 16.23 1.93
N GLY A 133 -19.57 16.84 3.05
CA GLY A 133 -20.22 16.15 4.15
C GLY A 133 -19.42 14.96 4.65
N ASP A 134 -20.01 13.77 4.60
CA ASP A 134 -19.41 12.52 5.06
C ASP A 134 -18.56 11.81 3.98
N TYR A 135 -18.39 12.42 2.81
CA TYR A 135 -17.65 11.82 1.71
C TYR A 135 -16.48 12.67 1.26
N ALA A 136 -15.40 11.98 0.89
CA ALA A 136 -14.21 12.54 0.26
C ALA A 136 -14.14 12.10 -1.21
N GLN A 137 -13.82 13.03 -2.11
CA GLN A 137 -13.60 12.78 -3.53
C GLN A 137 -12.12 12.52 -3.78
N LEU A 138 -11.83 11.37 -4.36
CA LEU A 138 -10.48 10.90 -4.65
C LEU A 138 -10.29 10.75 -6.14
N ARG A 139 -9.22 11.34 -6.68
CA ARG A 139 -8.78 11.11 -8.06
C ARG A 139 -7.71 10.02 -8.08
N LEU A 140 -8.04 8.91 -8.72
CA LEU A 140 -7.12 7.80 -8.90
C LEU A 140 -6.12 8.08 -10.02
N ARG A 141 -5.04 7.28 -10.10
CA ARG A 141 -4.04 7.38 -11.18
C ARG A 141 -4.65 7.17 -12.58
N SER A 142 -5.74 6.39 -12.68
CA SER A 142 -6.49 6.21 -13.92
C SER A 142 -7.28 7.44 -14.39
N GLY A 143 -7.36 8.49 -13.57
CA GLY A 143 -8.21 9.66 -13.78
C GLY A 143 -9.64 9.51 -13.22
N GLU A 144 -10.06 8.31 -12.82
CA GLU A 144 -11.37 8.08 -12.20
C GLU A 144 -11.50 8.84 -10.88
N ILE A 145 -12.65 9.48 -10.69
CA ILE A 145 -13.02 10.14 -9.43
C ILE A 145 -13.94 9.22 -8.64
N ARG A 146 -13.51 8.86 -7.44
CA ARG A 146 -14.29 8.02 -6.52
C ARG A 146 -14.65 8.77 -5.25
N LYS A 147 -15.85 8.49 -4.73
CA LYS A 147 -16.29 8.95 -3.42
C LYS A 147 -16.07 7.83 -2.39
N VAL A 148 -15.43 8.18 -1.29
CA VAL A 148 -15.22 7.28 -0.13
C VAL A 148 -15.59 8.02 1.15
N HIS A 149 -15.95 7.30 2.20
CA HIS A 149 -16.33 7.90 3.47
C HIS A 149 -15.13 8.59 4.13
N VAL A 150 -15.33 9.75 4.74
CA VAL A 150 -14.25 10.56 5.36
C VAL A 150 -13.55 9.87 6.54
N ASN A 151 -14.16 8.86 7.13
CA ASN A 151 -13.53 8.04 8.18
C ASN A 151 -12.57 6.96 7.63
N CYS A 152 -12.54 6.75 6.30
CA CYS A 152 -11.54 5.89 5.68
C CYS A 152 -10.15 6.41 5.96
N ARG A 153 -9.22 5.50 6.25
CA ARG A 153 -7.82 5.86 6.49
C ARG A 153 -7.04 5.87 5.19
N ALA A 154 -6.01 6.71 5.16
CA ALA A 154 -5.03 6.77 4.10
C ALA A 154 -3.65 7.10 4.66
N THR A 155 -2.61 6.73 3.94
CA THR A 155 -1.23 7.10 4.26
C THR A 155 -0.83 8.30 3.41
N ILE A 156 -0.17 9.28 4.03
CA ILE A 156 0.34 10.47 3.34
C ILE A 156 1.52 10.10 2.45
N GLY A 157 1.53 10.64 1.22
CA GLY A 157 2.58 10.44 0.24
C GLY A 157 2.19 9.43 -0.84
N GLU A 158 3.13 9.06 -1.67
CA GLU A 158 2.99 8.03 -2.70
C GLU A 158 3.79 6.77 -2.33
N VAL A 159 3.44 5.65 -2.95
CA VAL A 159 4.18 4.39 -2.76
C VAL A 159 5.57 4.50 -3.41
N GLY A 160 6.58 4.02 -2.72
CA GLY A 160 7.95 3.98 -3.23
C GLY A 160 8.16 3.00 -4.39
N ASN A 161 9.42 2.89 -4.86
CA ASN A 161 9.81 2.03 -5.98
C ASN A 161 9.09 2.41 -7.30
N GLU A 162 9.00 3.70 -7.57
CA GLU A 162 8.26 4.25 -8.71
C GLU A 162 8.79 3.82 -10.07
N GLU A 163 10.09 3.53 -10.14
CA GLU A 163 10.78 3.10 -11.37
C GLU A 163 10.59 1.61 -11.71
N HIS A 164 9.90 0.86 -10.85
CA HIS A 164 9.70 -0.58 -11.06
C HIS A 164 9.12 -0.93 -12.44
N SER A 165 8.26 -0.07 -13.01
CA SER A 165 7.68 -0.27 -14.34
C SER A 165 8.68 -0.05 -15.48
N LEU A 166 9.84 0.56 -15.20
CA LEU A 166 10.90 0.83 -16.17
C LEU A 166 11.95 -0.29 -16.20
N GLU A 167 11.91 -1.20 -15.21
CA GLU A 167 12.83 -2.35 -15.17
C GLU A 167 12.49 -3.32 -16.30
N SER A 168 13.41 -3.48 -17.23
CA SER A 168 13.33 -4.48 -18.30
C SER A 168 14.18 -5.68 -17.91
N ILE A 169 13.52 -6.79 -17.53
CA ILE A 169 14.21 -7.99 -17.03
C ILE A 169 14.67 -8.88 -18.19
N GLU A 170 14.02 -8.83 -19.35
CA GLU A 170 14.36 -9.66 -20.51
C GLU A 170 14.18 -8.87 -21.82
N ILE A 171 15.27 -8.78 -22.60
CA ILE A 171 15.28 -8.20 -23.94
C ILE A 171 15.53 -9.33 -24.94
N GLY A 172 14.68 -9.47 -25.96
CA GLY A 172 15.01 -10.24 -27.15
C GLY A 172 14.45 -11.66 -27.25
N ARG A 173 13.47 -12.06 -26.43
CA ARG A 173 12.81 -13.37 -26.58
C ARG A 173 11.84 -13.47 -27.77
N ALA A 174 11.62 -12.39 -28.48
CA ALA A 174 10.61 -12.31 -29.53
C ALA A 174 11.07 -12.79 -30.91
N HIS A 175 12.30 -13.24 -31.06
CA HIS A 175 12.88 -13.59 -32.34
C HIS A 175 13.54 -14.97 -32.32
N VAL A 176 12.72 -15.99 -32.17
CA VAL A 176 13.07 -17.36 -32.60
C VAL A 176 11.95 -17.90 -33.47
#